data_c8da2c6f10e35ce199f5c60e5074a0a6
#
_entry.id   c8da2c6f10e35ce199f5c60e5074a0a6
#
_cell.length_a   1.000
_cell.length_b   1.000
_cell.length_c   1.000
_cell.angle_alpha   90.00
_cell.angle_beta   90.00
_cell.angle_gamma   90.00
#
_symmetry.space_group_name_H-M   'P 1'
#
loop_
_entity.id
_entity.type
_entity.pdbx_description
1 polymer ?
#
loop_
_entity_poly.entity_id
_entity_poly.type
_entity_poly.pdbx_seq_one_letter_code
_entity_poly.pdbx_strand_id
1 'polypeptide(L)'
;MEITDNIITKSKNIKLKEEKGKIMRKKSIWIAISLIVVLGLLIGTVGCPSPTPTTTAPTTTAAAEVTILYHCPWPPGIILSNNEINWMDKVEERTGGRVKFERIFGGTLSNLENQAVSIKDGVFDCGQTSYVYNPGLYPLGTVTTLPTIEDDTAVWAHATHEMIETTPELQAEFAALNQHYLFTWALEPMEMYSFVKVQTLEDFQGLKIRVHGGAALAAAKLGWIGVSVPWEEIAVASANHVIDAACVPCPITGRDAGLHTIYPYYVTPFPIYQFHFATVMNINKWNSIPADLQAIITECSAEAVDDALAYLDRELEKGYQDLRDAGVEWIDWPAAEMDKFRAQAGEPCWVDWVVQMNEQGLPGQKILDRFLELCAKYKASSD
;
A
#
# COMPACT_ATOMS: atom_id res chain seq x y z
N MET A 1 -27.48 -46.51 12.53
CA MET A 1 -26.48 -46.35 13.59
C MET A 1 -25.18 -47.11 13.26
N GLU A 2 -25.22 -48.26 12.60
CA GLU A 2 -24.02 -49.05 12.22
C GLU A 2 -23.11 -48.39 11.12
N ILE A 3 -23.66 -47.62 10.19
CA ILE A 3 -22.89 -47.02 9.11
C ILE A 3 -21.99 -45.87 9.60
N THR A 4 -22.47 -45.11 10.60
CA THR A 4 -21.74 -43.94 11.14
C THR A 4 -20.53 -44.38 11.99
N ASP A 5 -20.65 -45.48 12.73
CA ASP A 5 -19.56 -46.04 13.55
C ASP A 5 -18.43 -46.64 12.69
N ASN A 6 -18.77 -47.18 11.54
CA ASN A 6 -17.78 -47.74 10.61
C ASN A 6 -16.94 -46.63 9.90
N ILE A 7 -17.51 -45.45 9.64
CA ILE A 7 -16.80 -44.30 9.05
C ILE A 7 -15.84 -43.68 10.09
N ILE A 8 -16.27 -43.54 11.32
CA ILE A 8 -15.44 -42.99 12.42
C ILE A 8 -14.24 -43.88 12.73
N THR A 9 -14.45 -45.19 12.72
CA THR A 9 -13.37 -46.18 12.98
C THR A 9 -12.36 -46.20 11.83
N LYS A 10 -12.81 -46.09 10.56
CA LYS A 10 -11.93 -46.00 9.38
C LYS A 10 -11.09 -44.73 9.37
N SER A 11 -11.69 -43.58 9.74
CA SER A 11 -10.99 -42.30 9.85
C SER A 11 -9.91 -42.29 10.92
N LYS A 12 -10.17 -42.88 12.11
CA LYS A 12 -9.17 -43.03 13.18
C LYS A 12 -8.00 -43.90 12.76
N ASN A 13 -8.25 -45.00 12.04
CA ASN A 13 -7.20 -45.89 11.59
C ASN A 13 -6.30 -45.28 10.49
N ILE A 14 -6.84 -44.37 9.65
CA ILE A 14 -6.05 -43.63 8.66
C ILE A 14 -5.12 -42.64 9.36
N LYS A 15 -5.62 -41.87 10.32
CA LYS A 15 -4.79 -40.92 11.10
C LYS A 15 -3.66 -41.60 11.87
N LEU A 16 -3.93 -42.75 12.46
CA LEU A 16 -2.89 -43.53 13.18
C LEU A 16 -1.78 -44.07 12.25
N LYS A 17 -2.14 -44.44 10.99
CA LYS A 17 -1.15 -44.86 9.99
C LYS A 17 -0.26 -43.71 9.50
N GLU A 18 -0.83 -42.53 9.34
CA GLU A 18 -0.08 -41.32 8.94
C GLU A 18 0.88 -40.87 10.07
N GLU A 19 0.46 -40.88 11.35
CA GLU A 19 1.35 -40.53 12.45
C GLU A 19 2.50 -41.53 12.61
N LYS A 20 2.24 -42.82 12.49
CA LYS A 20 3.32 -43.84 12.53
C LYS A 20 4.30 -43.67 11.35
N GLY A 21 3.83 -43.30 10.17
CA GLY A 21 4.69 -43.01 9.02
C GLY A 21 5.60 -41.80 9.24
N LYS A 22 5.10 -40.73 9.85
CA LYS A 22 5.89 -39.53 10.21
C LYS A 22 6.95 -39.81 11.29
N ILE A 23 6.65 -40.66 12.28
CA ILE A 23 7.59 -41.02 13.34
C ILE A 23 8.73 -41.93 12.80
N MET A 24 8.43 -42.86 11.88
CA MET A 24 9.45 -43.67 11.24
C MET A 24 10.39 -42.87 10.33
N ARG A 25 9.88 -41.90 9.55
CA ARG A 25 10.69 -40.99 8.75
C ARG A 25 11.64 -40.14 9.61
N LYS A 26 11.19 -39.62 10.74
CA LYS A 26 12.05 -38.84 11.65
C LYS A 26 13.18 -39.71 12.24
N LYS A 27 12.91 -40.95 12.61
CA LYS A 27 13.95 -41.86 13.15
C LYS A 27 15.02 -42.21 12.10
N SER A 28 14.62 -42.42 10.83
CA SER A 28 15.57 -42.72 9.75
C SER A 28 16.49 -41.52 9.42
N ILE A 29 16.01 -40.29 9.53
CA ILE A 29 16.82 -39.07 9.32
C ILE A 29 17.85 -38.91 10.44
N TRP A 30 17.50 -39.16 11.69
CA TRP A 30 18.44 -39.11 12.83
C TRP A 30 19.54 -40.17 12.78
N ILE A 31 19.26 -41.38 12.31
CA ILE A 31 20.23 -42.44 12.11
C ILE A 31 21.23 -42.08 11.00
N ALA A 32 20.79 -41.44 9.90
CA ALA A 32 21.65 -41.00 8.82
C ALA A 32 22.59 -39.88 9.25
N ILE A 33 22.14 -38.93 10.06
CA ILE A 33 22.97 -37.84 10.61
C ILE A 33 24.04 -38.36 11.58
N SER A 34 23.70 -39.35 12.40
CA SER A 34 24.66 -39.95 13.37
C SER A 34 25.78 -40.73 12.69
N LEU A 35 25.57 -41.34 11.52
CA LEU A 35 26.58 -42.06 10.75
C LEU A 35 27.59 -41.12 10.07
N ILE A 36 27.19 -39.90 9.68
CA ILE A 36 28.05 -38.91 9.04
C ILE A 36 29.03 -38.29 10.04
N VAL A 37 28.64 -38.12 11.31
CA VAL A 37 29.49 -37.54 12.36
C VAL A 37 30.61 -38.49 12.80
N VAL A 38 30.41 -39.83 12.74
CA VAL A 38 31.43 -40.81 13.12
C VAL A 38 32.51 -41.03 12.06
N LEU A 39 32.20 -40.77 10.77
CA LEU A 39 33.17 -40.95 9.67
C LEU A 39 34.13 -39.75 9.53
N GLY A 40 33.87 -38.60 10.16
CA GLY A 40 34.71 -37.39 10.09
C GLY A 40 35.88 -37.34 11.06
N LEU A 41 36.06 -38.31 11.97
CA LEU A 41 37.02 -38.28 13.09
C LEU A 41 38.29 -39.13 12.89
N LEU A 42 38.51 -39.73 11.74
CA LEU A 42 39.60 -40.70 11.52
C LEU A 42 40.67 -40.27 10.51
N ILE A 43 40.77 -39.02 10.10
CA ILE A 43 41.87 -38.57 9.22
C ILE A 43 42.47 -37.28 9.79
N GLY A 44 43.64 -37.41 10.43
CA GLY A 44 44.40 -36.23 10.78
C GLY A 44 45.50 -36.37 11.82
N THR A 45 46.59 -37.10 11.50
CA THR A 45 47.86 -36.84 12.15
C THR A 45 48.99 -37.01 11.12
N VAL A 46 49.41 -35.95 10.47
CA VAL A 46 50.75 -35.85 9.85
C VAL A 46 51.24 -34.41 9.87
N GLY A 47 52.33 -34.16 10.60
CA GLY A 47 53.41 -33.21 10.29
C GLY A 47 53.11 -31.71 10.44
N CYS A 48 53.61 -31.09 11.51
CA CYS A 48 53.87 -29.65 11.57
C CYS A 48 55.14 -29.27 10.79
N PRO A 49 55.09 -28.23 9.94
CA PRO A 49 56.21 -27.32 9.71
C PRO A 49 56.00 -26.00 10.47
N SER A 50 57.11 -25.41 10.96
CA SER A 50 57.14 -24.15 11.73
C SER A 50 56.51 -22.97 11.02
N PRO A 51 55.89 -22.00 11.75
CA PRO A 51 55.23 -20.87 11.13
C PRO A 51 56.21 -19.81 10.64
N THR A 52 56.16 -19.52 9.35
CA THR A 52 56.66 -18.28 8.76
C THR A 52 55.71 -17.14 9.18
N PRO A 53 56.15 -15.93 9.54
CA PRO A 53 55.24 -14.84 9.90
C PRO A 53 54.47 -14.40 8.68
N THR A 54 53.24 -14.83 8.59
CA THR A 54 52.29 -14.34 7.58
C THR A 54 51.80 -12.95 8.00
N THR A 55 52.15 -11.96 7.21
CA THR A 55 51.56 -10.63 7.26
C THR A 55 50.05 -10.83 7.06
N THR A 56 49.26 -10.66 8.13
CA THR A 56 47.80 -10.64 8.06
C THR A 56 47.40 -9.47 7.20
N ALA A 57 46.95 -9.75 5.98
CA ALA A 57 46.17 -8.78 5.21
C ALA A 57 44.91 -8.38 6.07
N PRO A 58 44.52 -7.12 6.04
CA PRO A 58 43.31 -6.71 6.79
C PRO A 58 42.15 -7.60 6.33
N THR A 59 41.58 -8.33 7.28
CA THR A 59 40.33 -9.08 7.05
C THR A 59 39.28 -8.03 6.70
N THR A 60 38.94 -7.91 5.43
CA THR A 60 37.77 -7.13 5.00
C THR A 60 36.59 -7.83 5.65
N THR A 61 36.09 -7.26 6.74
CA THR A 61 34.84 -7.72 7.35
C THR A 61 33.80 -7.67 6.23
N ALA A 62 33.25 -8.82 5.86
CA ALA A 62 32.18 -8.87 4.87
C ALA A 62 31.09 -7.88 5.33
N ALA A 63 30.76 -6.93 4.46
CA ALA A 63 29.76 -5.93 4.77
C ALA A 63 28.46 -6.67 5.11
N ALA A 64 27.79 -6.28 6.20
CA ALA A 64 26.55 -6.91 6.64
C ALA A 64 25.52 -6.87 5.51
N GLU A 65 24.95 -8.03 5.16
CA GLU A 65 23.85 -8.15 4.21
C GLU A 65 22.53 -8.16 4.99
N VAL A 66 21.54 -7.42 4.49
CA VAL A 66 20.20 -7.32 5.07
C VAL A 66 19.19 -7.79 4.04
N THR A 67 18.40 -8.80 4.38
CA THR A 67 17.23 -9.20 3.57
C THR A 67 15.97 -8.65 4.20
N ILE A 68 15.15 -7.94 3.44
CA ILE A 68 13.87 -7.35 3.84
C ILE A 68 12.75 -8.13 3.13
N LEU A 69 11.87 -8.76 3.90
CA LEU A 69 10.68 -9.40 3.36
C LEU A 69 9.64 -8.32 3.04
N TYR A 70 9.43 -8.07 1.75
CA TYR A 70 8.48 -7.10 1.24
C TYR A 70 7.22 -7.79 0.72
N HIS A 71 6.04 -7.24 1.06
CA HIS A 71 4.77 -7.73 0.55
C HIS A 71 3.94 -6.62 -0.09
N CYS A 72 3.40 -6.92 -1.28
CA CYS A 72 2.45 -6.07 -2.00
C CYS A 72 1.19 -6.87 -2.35
N PRO A 73 -0.03 -6.36 -2.08
CA PRO A 73 -1.26 -7.07 -2.39
C PRO A 73 -1.55 -7.15 -3.89
N TRP A 74 -0.88 -6.36 -4.72
CA TRP A 74 -1.09 -6.24 -6.15
C TRP A 74 -0.12 -7.11 -6.95
N PRO A 75 -0.48 -7.50 -8.19
CA PRO A 75 0.49 -8.11 -9.11
C PRO A 75 1.54 -7.09 -9.54
N PRO A 76 2.74 -7.52 -9.95
CA PRO A 76 3.73 -6.63 -10.55
C PRO A 76 3.26 -6.15 -11.93
N GLY A 77 3.73 -4.96 -12.34
CA GLY A 77 3.48 -4.42 -13.68
C GLY A 77 2.36 -3.40 -13.78
N ILE A 78 1.70 -3.07 -12.68
CA ILE A 78 0.70 -2.00 -12.60
C ILE A 78 1.21 -0.85 -11.70
N ILE A 79 0.58 0.32 -11.79
CA ILE A 79 1.01 1.50 -11.02
C ILE A 79 1.03 1.23 -9.51
N LEU A 80 0.10 0.42 -9.01
CA LEU A 80 -0.02 0.06 -7.58
C LEU A 80 1.15 -0.74 -7.02
N SER A 81 2.05 -1.26 -7.86
CA SER A 81 3.23 -2.03 -7.45
C SER A 81 4.54 -1.45 -7.99
N ASN A 82 4.50 -0.78 -9.16
CA ASN A 82 5.72 -0.36 -9.85
C ASN A 82 6.48 0.74 -9.12
N ASN A 83 5.79 1.66 -8.42
CA ASN A 83 6.47 2.70 -7.63
C ASN A 83 7.39 2.10 -6.57
N GLU A 84 6.94 1.07 -5.88
CA GLU A 84 7.74 0.40 -4.85
C GLU A 84 8.79 -0.54 -5.43
N ILE A 85 8.51 -1.17 -6.58
CA ILE A 85 9.52 -1.94 -7.32
C ILE A 85 10.68 -1.03 -7.69
N ASN A 86 10.41 0.15 -8.24
CA ASN A 86 11.45 1.13 -8.62
C ASN A 86 12.25 1.61 -7.39
N TRP A 87 11.58 1.87 -6.27
CA TRP A 87 12.26 2.23 -5.02
C TRP A 87 13.14 1.11 -4.50
N MET A 88 12.65 -0.14 -4.47
CA MET A 88 13.42 -1.30 -4.02
C MET A 88 14.65 -1.53 -4.90
N ASP A 89 14.51 -1.42 -6.23
CA ASP A 89 15.61 -1.55 -7.20
C ASP A 89 16.68 -0.48 -6.94
N LYS A 90 16.26 0.78 -6.71
CA LYS A 90 17.16 1.89 -6.37
C LYS A 90 17.93 1.63 -5.06
N VAL A 91 17.26 1.12 -4.02
CA VAL A 91 17.89 0.78 -2.74
C VAL A 91 18.91 -0.37 -2.92
N GLU A 92 18.54 -1.43 -3.64
CA GLU A 92 19.43 -2.55 -3.92
C GLU A 92 20.69 -2.08 -4.69
N GLU A 93 20.52 -1.22 -5.70
CA GLU A 93 21.61 -0.65 -6.48
C GLU A 93 22.54 0.23 -5.63
N ARG A 94 21.98 1.21 -4.89
CA ARG A 94 22.78 2.17 -4.10
C ARG A 94 23.48 1.53 -2.91
N THR A 95 22.94 0.44 -2.38
CA THR A 95 23.60 -0.33 -1.31
C THR A 95 24.63 -1.32 -1.85
N GLY A 96 24.82 -1.42 -3.19
CA GLY A 96 25.70 -2.40 -3.81
C GLY A 96 25.27 -3.85 -3.52
N GLY A 97 23.95 -4.07 -3.35
CA GLY A 97 23.36 -5.37 -3.04
C GLY A 97 23.50 -5.79 -1.58
N ARG A 98 23.95 -4.91 -0.68
CA ARG A 98 23.97 -5.17 0.77
C ARG A 98 22.58 -5.21 1.39
N VAL A 99 21.60 -4.49 0.81
CA VAL A 99 20.18 -4.66 1.07
C VAL A 99 19.59 -5.43 -0.09
N LYS A 100 18.75 -6.42 0.22
CA LYS A 100 17.99 -7.21 -0.77
C LYS A 100 16.55 -7.31 -0.31
N PHE A 101 15.62 -7.26 -1.26
CA PHE A 101 14.22 -7.46 -0.99
C PHE A 101 13.76 -8.84 -1.45
N GLU A 102 13.22 -9.62 -0.52
CA GLU A 102 12.42 -10.79 -0.86
C GLU A 102 10.99 -10.30 -1.14
N ARG A 103 10.62 -10.25 -2.43
CA ARG A 103 9.42 -9.55 -2.92
C ARG A 103 8.29 -10.54 -3.14
N ILE A 104 7.20 -10.40 -2.39
CA ILE A 104 5.98 -11.22 -2.51
C ILE A 104 4.83 -10.35 -2.99
N PHE A 105 4.21 -10.72 -4.10
CA PHE A 105 3.13 -9.99 -4.76
C PHE A 105 1.84 -10.81 -4.82
N GLY A 106 0.71 -10.13 -5.05
CA GLY A 106 -0.59 -10.75 -5.33
C GLY A 106 -1.39 -11.17 -4.11
N GLY A 107 -1.22 -10.50 -2.99
CA GLY A 107 -2.09 -10.67 -1.81
C GLY A 107 -1.96 -12.01 -1.06
N THR A 108 -0.87 -12.76 -1.29
CA THR A 108 -0.71 -14.12 -0.75
C THR A 108 -0.49 -14.18 0.76
N LEU A 109 0.09 -13.13 1.36
CA LEU A 109 0.32 -13.03 2.80
C LEU A 109 -0.72 -12.17 3.51
N SER A 110 -1.25 -11.15 2.82
CA SER A 110 -2.19 -10.20 3.41
C SER A 110 -2.96 -9.48 2.28
N ASN A 111 -4.25 -9.21 2.50
CA ASN A 111 -4.99 -8.27 1.66
C ASN A 111 -4.70 -6.83 2.09
N LEU A 112 -5.16 -5.84 1.30
CA LEU A 112 -4.88 -4.43 1.54
C LEU A 112 -5.32 -3.93 2.92
N GLU A 113 -6.51 -4.33 3.37
CA GLU A 113 -7.09 -3.90 4.65
C GLU A 113 -6.28 -4.37 5.86
N ASN A 114 -5.60 -5.51 5.74
CA ASN A 114 -4.82 -6.11 6.81
C ASN A 114 -3.30 -5.80 6.74
N GLN A 115 -2.82 -5.07 5.73
CA GLN A 115 -1.40 -4.75 5.56
C GLN A 115 -0.79 -4.11 6.82
N ALA A 116 -1.44 -3.06 7.34
CA ALA A 116 -0.97 -2.32 8.51
C ALA A 116 -0.75 -3.23 9.73
N VAL A 117 -1.71 -4.12 9.98
CA VAL A 117 -1.63 -5.07 11.12
C VAL A 117 -0.60 -6.17 10.84
N SER A 118 -0.51 -6.66 9.61
CA SER A 118 0.47 -7.68 9.23
C SER A 118 1.91 -7.18 9.38
N ILE A 119 2.20 -5.92 9.01
CA ILE A 119 3.50 -5.28 9.23
C ILE A 119 3.76 -5.09 10.73
N LYS A 120 2.76 -4.59 11.48
CA LYS A 120 2.86 -4.44 12.93
C LYS A 120 3.27 -5.74 13.62
N ASP A 121 2.67 -6.85 13.22
CA ASP A 121 2.86 -8.17 13.83
C ASP A 121 4.08 -8.91 13.27
N GLY A 122 4.77 -8.34 12.26
CA GLY A 122 5.98 -8.91 11.66
C GLY A 122 5.72 -10.13 10.78
N VAL A 123 4.53 -10.21 10.15
CA VAL A 123 4.24 -11.24 9.12
C VAL A 123 5.17 -11.06 7.93
N PHE A 124 5.46 -9.82 7.60
CA PHE A 124 6.51 -9.37 6.68
C PHE A 124 7.10 -8.04 7.17
N ASP A 125 8.28 -7.70 6.67
CA ASP A 125 9.06 -6.57 7.19
C ASP A 125 8.60 -5.21 6.64
N CYS A 126 8.20 -5.14 5.37
CA CYS A 126 7.94 -3.90 4.65
C CYS A 126 6.76 -4.06 3.69
N GLY A 127 5.99 -3.02 3.48
CA GLY A 127 4.86 -3.01 2.54
C GLY A 127 4.06 -1.72 2.58
N GLN A 128 2.96 -1.72 1.86
CA GLN A 128 2.04 -0.59 1.72
C GLN A 128 1.01 -0.53 2.84
N THR A 129 0.62 0.69 3.22
CA THR A 129 -0.59 0.94 4.02
C THR A 129 -1.34 2.14 3.47
N SER A 130 -2.61 2.30 3.82
CA SER A 130 -3.41 3.45 3.40
C SER A 130 -4.37 3.89 4.49
N TYR A 131 -4.48 5.18 4.71
CA TYR A 131 -5.41 5.81 5.65
C TYR A 131 -6.87 5.54 5.25
N VAL A 132 -7.15 5.48 3.96
CA VAL A 132 -8.49 5.23 3.41
C VAL A 132 -9.04 3.86 3.82
N TYR A 133 -8.18 2.84 3.83
CA TYR A 133 -8.57 1.48 4.20
C TYR A 133 -8.48 1.21 5.70
N ASN A 134 -7.70 2.03 6.43
CA ASN A 134 -7.46 1.86 7.85
C ASN A 134 -7.69 3.17 8.65
N PRO A 135 -8.83 3.88 8.47
CA PRO A 135 -9.04 5.20 9.09
C PRO A 135 -9.03 5.13 10.63
N GLY A 136 -9.39 3.98 11.21
CA GLY A 136 -9.34 3.77 12.66
C GLY A 136 -7.93 3.56 13.22
N LEU A 137 -6.97 3.21 12.38
CA LEU A 137 -5.57 3.03 12.75
C LEU A 137 -4.75 4.31 12.57
N TYR A 138 -5.14 5.16 11.62
CA TYR A 138 -4.47 6.42 11.27
C TYR A 138 -5.48 7.56 11.18
N PRO A 139 -6.20 7.87 12.26
CA PRO A 139 -7.30 8.84 12.21
C PRO A 139 -6.86 10.23 11.76
N LEU A 140 -5.71 10.73 12.22
CA LEU A 140 -5.20 12.05 11.84
C LEU A 140 -4.69 12.07 10.38
N GLY A 141 -4.08 10.97 9.91
CA GLY A 141 -3.61 10.84 8.54
C GLY A 141 -4.73 10.96 7.50
N THR A 142 -5.99 10.67 7.87
CA THR A 142 -7.14 10.81 6.96
C THR A 142 -7.40 12.24 6.49
N VAL A 143 -6.82 13.27 7.14
CA VAL A 143 -6.90 14.67 6.68
C VAL A 143 -6.47 14.83 5.24
N THR A 144 -5.45 14.10 4.80
CA THR A 144 -4.90 14.18 3.44
C THR A 144 -5.87 13.70 2.36
N THR A 145 -6.91 12.98 2.76
CA THR A 145 -7.91 12.40 1.85
C THR A 145 -9.27 13.10 1.94
N LEU A 146 -9.35 14.26 2.58
CA LEU A 146 -10.57 15.04 2.66
C LEU A 146 -10.98 15.55 1.26
N PRO A 147 -12.30 15.64 0.98
CA PRO A 147 -12.76 16.08 -0.34
C PRO A 147 -12.22 17.45 -0.71
N THR A 148 -11.70 17.58 -1.91
CA THR A 148 -11.24 18.85 -2.52
C THR A 148 -10.24 19.67 -1.69
N ILE A 149 -9.46 19.00 -0.83
CA ILE A 149 -8.52 19.70 0.05
C ILE A 149 -7.31 20.26 -0.73
N GLU A 150 -6.91 19.59 -1.78
CA GLU A 150 -5.94 20.03 -2.79
C GLU A 150 -6.19 19.28 -4.11
N ASP A 151 -6.25 19.99 -5.22
CA ASP A 151 -6.53 19.43 -6.55
C ASP A 151 -5.24 19.09 -7.33
N ASP A 152 -4.11 19.76 -7.01
CA ASP A 152 -2.81 19.50 -7.62
C ASP A 152 -2.14 18.31 -6.95
N THR A 153 -1.95 17.23 -7.70
CA THR A 153 -1.38 15.98 -7.18
C THR A 153 0.07 16.14 -6.70
N ALA A 154 0.90 16.95 -7.37
CA ALA A 154 2.29 17.14 -6.98
C ALA A 154 2.38 17.97 -5.68
N VAL A 155 1.64 19.08 -5.60
CA VAL A 155 1.51 19.88 -4.37
C VAL A 155 1.03 19.01 -3.21
N TRP A 156 -0.01 18.24 -3.44
CA TRP A 156 -0.60 17.37 -2.45
C TRP A 156 0.37 16.27 -1.97
N ALA A 157 1.11 15.62 -2.91
CA ALA A 157 2.06 14.55 -2.60
C ALA A 157 3.22 15.04 -1.72
N HIS A 158 3.83 16.17 -2.08
CA HIS A 158 4.91 16.79 -1.29
C HIS A 158 4.41 17.26 0.08
N ALA A 159 3.24 17.92 0.12
CA ALA A 159 2.65 18.36 1.38
C ALA A 159 2.35 17.18 2.31
N THR A 160 1.81 16.08 1.76
CA THR A 160 1.52 14.86 2.53
C THR A 160 2.80 14.23 3.08
N HIS A 161 3.83 14.08 2.24
CA HIS A 161 5.11 13.51 2.66
C HIS A 161 5.75 14.32 3.78
N GLU A 162 5.95 15.64 3.57
CA GLU A 162 6.52 16.52 4.59
C GLU A 162 5.69 16.55 5.87
N MET A 163 4.37 16.54 5.75
CA MET A 163 3.49 16.51 6.90
C MET A 163 3.71 15.27 7.77
N ILE A 164 3.80 14.09 7.15
CA ILE A 164 4.02 12.83 7.88
C ILE A 164 5.41 12.85 8.54
N GLU A 165 6.44 13.33 7.85
CA GLU A 165 7.80 13.36 8.38
C GLU A 165 7.98 14.36 9.52
N THR A 166 7.28 15.49 9.48
CA THR A 166 7.52 16.63 10.39
C THR A 166 6.47 16.81 11.49
N THR A 167 5.38 16.02 11.45
CA THR A 167 4.28 16.15 12.42
C THR A 167 4.34 15.01 13.45
N PRO A 168 4.72 15.27 14.70
CA PRO A 168 4.90 14.23 15.72
C PRO A 168 3.65 13.38 15.97
N GLU A 169 2.45 13.97 15.83
CA GLU A 169 1.19 13.28 16.01
C GLU A 169 0.95 12.22 14.95
N LEU A 170 1.33 12.49 13.69
CA LEU A 170 1.23 11.50 12.60
C LEU A 170 2.29 10.41 12.74
N GLN A 171 3.51 10.77 13.12
CA GLN A 171 4.55 9.77 13.43
C GLN A 171 4.14 8.86 14.58
N ALA A 172 3.41 9.39 15.57
CA ALA A 172 2.91 8.60 16.70
C ALA A 172 1.87 7.54 16.25
N GLU A 173 1.08 7.80 15.19
CA GLU A 173 0.16 6.80 14.61
C GLU A 173 0.93 5.60 14.06
N PHE A 174 2.01 5.83 13.29
CA PHE A 174 2.87 4.75 12.80
C PHE A 174 3.60 4.03 13.94
N ALA A 175 4.13 4.77 14.91
CA ALA A 175 4.82 4.19 16.05
C ALA A 175 3.91 3.29 16.90
N ALA A 176 2.64 3.68 17.09
CA ALA A 176 1.63 2.86 17.78
C ALA A 176 1.35 1.53 17.07
N LEU A 177 1.63 1.47 15.77
CA LEU A 177 1.53 0.28 14.93
C LEU A 177 2.88 -0.42 14.72
N ASN A 178 3.89 -0.12 15.54
CA ASN A 178 5.23 -0.71 15.41
C ASN A 178 5.82 -0.53 13.99
N GLN A 179 5.56 0.64 13.38
CA GLN A 179 5.95 0.97 12.01
C GLN A 179 6.90 2.16 11.97
N HIS A 180 7.85 2.09 11.05
CA HIS A 180 8.68 3.20 10.59
C HIS A 180 8.19 3.63 9.23
N TYR A 181 7.82 4.91 9.08
CA TYR A 181 7.42 5.50 7.80
C TYR A 181 8.65 5.68 6.91
N LEU A 182 8.52 5.35 5.63
CA LEU A 182 9.58 5.50 4.63
C LEU A 182 9.24 6.62 3.63
N PHE A 183 8.15 6.48 2.91
CA PHE A 183 7.68 7.49 1.95
C PHE A 183 6.21 7.30 1.62
N THR A 184 5.64 8.32 0.98
CA THR A 184 4.31 8.25 0.38
C THR A 184 4.41 8.43 -1.13
N TRP A 185 3.47 7.85 -1.86
CA TRP A 185 3.34 8.02 -3.29
C TRP A 185 1.87 8.18 -3.68
N ALA A 186 1.63 9.13 -4.58
CA ALA A 186 0.30 9.49 -5.03
C ALA A 186 -0.16 8.62 -6.19
N LEU A 187 -1.46 8.43 -6.28
CA LEU A 187 -2.16 8.04 -7.50
C LEU A 187 -2.70 9.29 -8.19
N GLU A 188 -3.27 9.11 -9.37
CA GLU A 188 -4.10 10.12 -10.02
C GLU A 188 -5.31 10.47 -9.15
N PRO A 189 -5.94 11.65 -9.34
CA PRO A 189 -7.12 12.04 -8.57
C PRO A 189 -8.25 11.01 -8.65
N MET A 190 -9.02 10.91 -7.58
CA MET A 190 -10.23 10.09 -7.54
C MET A 190 -11.33 10.79 -8.34
N GLU A 191 -11.69 10.20 -9.47
CA GLU A 191 -12.75 10.67 -10.36
C GLU A 191 -13.84 9.61 -10.52
N MET A 192 -14.74 9.74 -11.52
CA MET A 192 -15.93 8.91 -11.59
C MET A 192 -16.09 8.19 -12.93
N TYR A 193 -16.19 6.86 -12.90
CA TYR A 193 -16.83 6.09 -13.95
C TYR A 193 -18.32 5.90 -13.67
N SER A 194 -19.18 5.93 -14.71
CA SER A 194 -20.63 5.79 -14.53
C SER A 194 -21.30 5.03 -15.67
N PHE A 195 -22.36 4.27 -15.36
CA PHE A 195 -23.29 3.73 -16.36
C PHE A 195 -24.33 4.75 -16.81
N VAL A 196 -24.52 5.82 -16.04
CA VAL A 196 -25.46 6.89 -16.31
C VAL A 196 -24.70 8.13 -16.73
N LYS A 197 -25.19 8.81 -17.76
CA LYS A 197 -24.63 10.09 -18.17
C LYS A 197 -25.00 11.16 -17.14
N VAL A 198 -24.01 11.57 -16.34
CA VAL A 198 -24.16 12.55 -15.27
C VAL A 198 -23.51 13.87 -15.66
N GLN A 199 -24.19 14.98 -15.50
CA GLN A 199 -23.74 16.33 -15.84
C GLN A 199 -23.93 17.34 -14.70
N THR A 200 -24.68 16.94 -13.66
CA THR A 200 -24.95 17.74 -12.45
C THR A 200 -24.82 16.87 -11.20
N LEU A 201 -24.65 17.50 -10.03
CA LEU A 201 -24.64 16.76 -8.74
C LEU A 201 -25.95 16.02 -8.48
N GLU A 202 -27.04 16.56 -8.97
CA GLU A 202 -28.38 15.98 -8.82
C GLU A 202 -28.53 14.67 -9.61
N ASP A 203 -27.80 14.49 -10.71
CA ASP A 203 -27.82 13.26 -11.52
C ASP A 203 -27.25 12.05 -10.79
N PHE A 204 -26.48 12.26 -9.72
CA PHE A 204 -25.99 11.18 -8.86
C PHE A 204 -27.02 10.69 -7.84
N GLN A 205 -28.16 11.40 -7.68
CA GLN A 205 -29.18 10.99 -6.71
C GLN A 205 -29.80 9.64 -7.10
N GLY A 206 -29.84 8.75 -6.13
CA GLY A 206 -30.38 7.39 -6.32
C GLY A 206 -29.43 6.39 -6.97
N LEU A 207 -28.25 6.83 -7.47
CA LEU A 207 -27.22 5.93 -7.97
C LEU A 207 -26.48 5.27 -6.80
N LYS A 208 -26.20 3.97 -6.94
CA LYS A 208 -25.30 3.24 -6.05
C LYS A 208 -23.86 3.51 -6.49
N ILE A 209 -23.14 4.30 -5.72
CA ILE A 209 -21.81 4.76 -6.06
C ILE A 209 -20.78 4.05 -5.18
N ARG A 210 -19.82 3.36 -5.77
CA ARG A 210 -18.69 2.84 -5.00
C ARG A 210 -17.85 4.01 -4.51
N VAL A 211 -17.69 4.09 -3.17
CA VAL A 211 -16.99 5.19 -2.50
C VAL A 211 -16.10 4.67 -1.37
N HIS A 212 -14.96 5.34 -1.16
CA HIS A 212 -14.09 5.20 0.00
C HIS A 212 -13.52 6.57 0.39
N GLY A 213 -12.92 6.67 1.58
CA GLY A 213 -12.25 7.89 2.05
C GLY A 213 -13.09 9.16 1.89
N GLY A 214 -12.51 10.19 1.30
CA GLY A 214 -13.17 11.47 1.06
C GLY A 214 -14.46 11.37 0.25
N ALA A 215 -14.51 10.46 -0.73
CA ALA A 215 -15.75 10.27 -1.50
C ALA A 215 -16.90 9.69 -0.65
N ALA A 216 -16.61 8.89 0.39
CA ALA A 216 -17.63 8.41 1.32
C ALA A 216 -18.17 9.54 2.21
N LEU A 217 -17.30 10.46 2.64
CA LEU A 217 -17.71 11.66 3.38
C LEU A 217 -18.59 12.57 2.50
N ALA A 218 -18.15 12.81 1.25
CA ALA A 218 -18.91 13.60 0.29
C ALA A 218 -20.28 12.96 -0.03
N ALA A 219 -20.33 11.66 -0.25
CA ALA A 219 -21.58 10.93 -0.51
C ALA A 219 -22.57 11.08 0.65
N ALA A 220 -22.12 11.00 1.90
CA ALA A 220 -22.94 11.19 3.07
C ALA A 220 -23.53 12.63 3.14
N LYS A 221 -22.73 13.66 2.81
CA LYS A 221 -23.18 15.06 2.76
C LYS A 221 -24.18 15.31 1.64
N LEU A 222 -23.95 14.73 0.47
CA LEU A 222 -24.77 14.95 -0.72
C LEU A 222 -26.01 14.03 -0.79
N GLY A 223 -26.15 13.08 0.15
CA GLY A 223 -27.25 12.13 0.15
C GLY A 223 -27.14 11.08 -0.96
N TRP A 224 -25.94 10.80 -1.46
CA TRP A 224 -25.69 9.73 -2.43
C TRP A 224 -25.76 8.35 -1.76
N ILE A 225 -26.08 7.32 -2.54
CA ILE A 225 -26.07 5.94 -2.03
C ILE A 225 -24.62 5.38 -2.14
N GLY A 226 -23.81 5.62 -1.11
CA GLY A 226 -22.47 5.11 -1.02
C GLY A 226 -22.43 3.60 -0.77
N VAL A 227 -21.68 2.86 -1.56
CA VAL A 227 -21.49 1.41 -1.44
C VAL A 227 -19.99 1.11 -1.28
N SER A 228 -19.64 0.36 -0.25
CA SER A 228 -18.27 -0.13 -0.08
C SER A 228 -18.11 -1.45 -0.84
N VAL A 229 -17.19 -1.46 -1.81
CA VAL A 229 -16.79 -2.65 -2.58
C VAL A 229 -15.26 -2.75 -2.52
N PRO A 230 -14.70 -3.89 -2.06
CA PRO A 230 -13.25 -4.13 -2.11
C PRO A 230 -12.71 -3.94 -3.52
N TRP A 231 -11.44 -3.49 -3.61
CA TRP A 231 -10.83 -3.22 -4.91
C TRP A 231 -10.80 -4.45 -5.82
N GLU A 232 -10.50 -5.61 -5.25
CA GLU A 232 -10.40 -6.88 -5.96
C GLU A 232 -11.74 -7.33 -6.57
N GLU A 233 -12.86 -6.82 -6.06
CA GLU A 233 -14.22 -7.16 -6.49
C GLU A 233 -14.83 -6.09 -7.41
N ILE A 234 -14.16 -4.92 -7.59
CA ILE A 234 -14.77 -3.76 -8.26
C ILE A 234 -15.20 -4.06 -9.69
N ALA A 235 -14.36 -4.74 -10.48
CA ALA A 235 -14.68 -5.06 -11.87
C ALA A 235 -15.90 -6.00 -11.96
N VAL A 236 -15.97 -6.99 -11.08
CA VAL A 236 -17.09 -7.94 -11.02
C VAL A 236 -18.37 -7.27 -10.55
N ALA A 237 -18.30 -6.43 -9.52
CA ALA A 237 -19.44 -5.66 -9.00
C ALA A 237 -19.99 -4.69 -10.06
N SER A 238 -19.09 -4.03 -10.80
CA SER A 238 -19.44 -3.13 -11.92
C SER A 238 -20.12 -3.91 -13.06
N ALA A 239 -19.49 -4.97 -13.54
CA ALA A 239 -20.03 -5.76 -14.65
C ALA A 239 -21.40 -6.40 -14.35
N ASN A 240 -21.68 -6.68 -13.08
CA ASN A 240 -22.98 -7.20 -12.61
C ASN A 240 -23.97 -6.10 -12.19
N HIS A 241 -23.67 -4.82 -12.41
CA HIS A 241 -24.52 -3.68 -12.02
C HIS A 241 -24.90 -3.66 -10.51
N VAL A 242 -24.01 -4.17 -9.64
CA VAL A 242 -24.15 -4.04 -8.19
C VAL A 242 -23.99 -2.57 -7.79
N ILE A 243 -23.16 -1.84 -8.54
CA ILE A 243 -22.93 -0.40 -8.45
C ILE A 243 -23.20 0.26 -9.81
N ASP A 244 -23.75 1.47 -9.77
CA ASP A 244 -24.09 2.25 -10.96
C ASP A 244 -22.95 3.19 -11.38
N ALA A 245 -22.09 3.57 -10.43
CA ALA A 245 -20.91 4.39 -10.64
C ALA A 245 -19.80 4.00 -9.68
N ALA A 246 -18.56 4.33 -10.03
CA ALA A 246 -17.38 4.02 -9.23
C ALA A 246 -16.45 5.23 -9.13
N CYS A 247 -16.24 5.74 -7.90
CA CYS A 247 -15.18 6.69 -7.60
C CYS A 247 -13.86 5.91 -7.41
N VAL A 248 -12.91 6.16 -8.32
CA VAL A 248 -11.62 5.45 -8.37
C VAL A 248 -10.53 6.38 -8.90
N PRO A 249 -9.25 6.11 -8.65
CA PRO A 249 -8.20 6.86 -9.31
C PRO A 249 -8.26 6.65 -10.83
N CYS A 250 -8.20 7.72 -11.59
CA CYS A 250 -8.35 7.72 -13.05
C CYS A 250 -7.33 8.66 -13.71
N PRO A 251 -6.83 8.30 -14.92
CA PRO A 251 -7.28 7.23 -15.82
C PRO A 251 -6.54 5.90 -15.66
N ILE A 252 -5.38 5.84 -14.97
CA ILE A 252 -4.46 4.70 -15.02
C ILE A 252 -5.00 3.53 -14.19
N THR A 253 -5.28 3.78 -12.91
CA THR A 253 -5.70 2.73 -11.96
C THR A 253 -7.06 2.12 -12.35
N GLY A 254 -8.02 2.95 -12.78
CA GLY A 254 -9.30 2.47 -13.31
C GLY A 254 -9.15 1.64 -14.58
N ARG A 255 -8.21 2.01 -15.47
CA ARG A 255 -7.82 1.23 -16.65
C ARG A 255 -7.23 -0.12 -16.24
N ASP A 256 -6.28 -0.14 -15.30
CA ASP A 256 -5.62 -1.35 -14.82
C ASP A 256 -6.62 -2.34 -14.20
N ALA A 257 -7.72 -1.84 -13.60
CA ALA A 257 -8.85 -2.64 -13.13
C ALA A 257 -9.83 -3.04 -14.25
N GLY A 258 -9.60 -2.63 -15.50
CA GLY A 258 -10.47 -2.94 -16.64
C GLY A 258 -11.77 -2.13 -16.70
N LEU A 259 -11.97 -1.12 -15.84
CA LEU A 259 -13.23 -0.38 -15.74
C LEU A 259 -13.58 0.37 -17.01
N HIS A 260 -12.59 0.83 -17.77
CA HIS A 260 -12.76 1.49 -19.07
C HIS A 260 -13.42 0.58 -20.14
N THR A 261 -13.44 -0.73 -19.94
CA THR A 261 -14.14 -1.68 -20.83
C THR A 261 -15.55 -2.01 -20.35
N ILE A 262 -15.90 -1.58 -19.13
CA ILE A 262 -17.17 -1.89 -18.46
C ILE A 262 -18.10 -0.68 -18.48
N TYR A 263 -17.58 0.50 -18.12
CA TYR A 263 -18.36 1.72 -18.02
C TYR A 263 -18.36 2.51 -19.32
N PRO A 264 -19.55 2.98 -19.79
CA PRO A 264 -19.62 3.80 -20.99
C PRO A 264 -19.21 5.26 -20.80
N TYR A 265 -19.24 5.77 -19.54
CA TYR A 265 -18.98 7.17 -19.23
C TYR A 265 -17.83 7.35 -18.25
N TYR A 266 -16.99 8.36 -18.52
CA TYR A 266 -15.96 8.87 -17.64
C TYR A 266 -16.19 10.36 -17.39
N VAL A 267 -16.38 10.73 -16.11
CA VAL A 267 -16.68 12.10 -15.67
C VAL A 267 -15.41 12.77 -15.23
N THR A 268 -14.96 13.78 -15.98
CA THR A 268 -13.69 14.48 -15.74
C THR A 268 -13.76 15.92 -16.30
N PRO A 269 -13.02 16.92 -15.75
CA PRO A 269 -12.31 16.82 -14.48
C PRO A 269 -13.26 16.88 -13.27
N PHE A 270 -13.25 15.84 -12.48
CA PHE A 270 -14.03 15.77 -11.24
C PHE A 270 -13.16 15.23 -10.09
N PRO A 271 -12.08 15.93 -9.68
CA PRO A 271 -11.18 15.51 -8.64
C PRO A 271 -11.88 15.58 -7.28
N ILE A 272 -12.44 14.46 -6.84
CA ILE A 272 -13.19 14.37 -5.58
C ILE A 272 -12.23 14.46 -4.39
N TYR A 273 -11.14 13.71 -4.42
CA TYR A 273 -10.04 13.77 -3.45
C TYR A 273 -8.78 13.09 -4.00
N GLN A 274 -7.64 13.33 -3.35
CA GLN A 274 -6.37 12.69 -3.67
C GLN A 274 -6.19 11.39 -2.87
N PHE A 275 -5.58 10.38 -3.50
CA PHE A 275 -5.34 9.08 -2.90
C PHE A 275 -3.85 8.73 -2.89
N HIS A 276 -3.41 8.08 -1.84
CA HIS A 276 -2.02 7.63 -1.70
C HIS A 276 -1.89 6.31 -0.94
N PHE A 277 -0.71 5.73 -1.10
CA PHE A 277 -0.18 4.73 -0.19
C PHE A 277 1.01 5.31 0.59
N ALA A 278 1.19 4.84 1.81
CA ALA A 278 2.42 5.01 2.56
C ALA A 278 3.17 3.69 2.58
N THR A 279 4.46 3.73 2.23
CA THR A 279 5.36 2.58 2.39
C THR A 279 5.98 2.64 3.76
N VAL A 280 5.83 1.57 4.51
CA VAL A 280 6.25 1.48 5.91
C VAL A 280 7.03 0.18 6.16
N MET A 281 7.90 0.21 7.18
CA MET A 281 8.66 -0.95 7.63
C MET A 281 8.38 -1.24 9.10
N ASN A 282 8.34 -2.51 9.49
CA ASN A 282 8.30 -2.89 10.90
C ASN A 282 9.48 -2.26 11.65
N ILE A 283 9.23 -1.59 12.78
CA ILE A 283 10.25 -0.81 13.48
C ILE A 283 11.39 -1.69 14.02
N ASN A 284 11.12 -2.95 14.37
CA ASN A 284 12.16 -3.86 14.84
C ASN A 284 13.08 -4.24 13.68
N LYS A 285 12.52 -4.42 12.47
CA LYS A 285 13.33 -4.65 11.26
C LYS A 285 14.17 -3.42 10.95
N TRP A 286 13.57 -2.23 10.92
CA TRP A 286 14.27 -0.97 10.69
C TRP A 286 15.46 -0.81 11.65
N ASN A 287 15.23 -0.99 12.95
CA ASN A 287 16.25 -0.87 13.97
C ASN A 287 17.36 -1.93 13.88
N SER A 288 17.13 -3.04 13.19
CA SER A 288 18.14 -4.08 12.96
C SER A 288 19.07 -3.77 11.77
N ILE A 289 18.72 -2.78 10.94
CA ILE A 289 19.51 -2.39 9.75
C ILE A 289 20.69 -1.52 10.21
N PRO A 290 21.92 -1.76 9.71
CA PRO A 290 23.07 -0.90 9.97
C PRO A 290 22.80 0.56 9.59
N ALA A 291 23.30 1.51 10.38
CA ALA A 291 23.01 2.94 10.23
C ALA A 291 23.40 3.51 8.86
N ASP A 292 24.49 3.01 8.26
CA ASP A 292 24.92 3.41 6.91
C ASP A 292 23.92 2.96 5.82
N LEU A 293 23.27 1.81 6.01
CA LEU A 293 22.23 1.32 5.09
C LEU A 293 20.89 2.03 5.35
N GLN A 294 20.56 2.34 6.62
CA GLN A 294 19.39 3.17 6.93
C GLN A 294 19.48 4.54 6.25
N ALA A 295 20.66 5.18 6.25
CA ALA A 295 20.86 6.46 5.58
C ALA A 295 20.56 6.37 4.07
N ILE A 296 21.07 5.34 3.39
CA ILE A 296 20.81 5.12 1.95
C ILE A 296 19.32 4.86 1.69
N ILE A 297 18.68 4.05 2.51
CA ILE A 297 17.23 3.78 2.38
C ILE A 297 16.44 5.07 2.54
N THR A 298 16.79 5.91 3.53
CA THR A 298 16.13 7.20 3.77
C THR A 298 16.31 8.16 2.59
N GLU A 299 17.52 8.25 2.01
CA GLU A 299 17.76 9.05 0.80
C GLU A 299 16.91 8.56 -0.39
N CYS A 300 16.89 7.25 -0.64
CA CYS A 300 16.06 6.68 -1.69
C CYS A 300 14.55 6.92 -1.45
N SER A 301 14.13 6.92 -0.19
CA SER A 301 12.73 7.17 0.19
C SER A 301 12.33 8.63 -0.01
N ALA A 302 13.22 9.58 0.28
CA ALA A 302 12.99 11.00 0.01
C ALA A 302 12.82 11.28 -1.50
N GLU A 303 13.59 10.58 -2.36
CA GLU A 303 13.50 10.72 -3.81
C GLU A 303 12.27 9.99 -4.40
N ALA A 304 11.71 9.01 -3.68
CA ALA A 304 10.64 8.16 -4.19
C ALA A 304 9.34 8.93 -4.48
N VAL A 305 9.10 10.06 -3.83
CA VAL A 305 7.94 10.95 -4.09
C VAL A 305 8.03 11.53 -5.50
N ASP A 306 9.18 12.11 -5.85
CA ASP A 306 9.42 12.69 -7.19
C ASP A 306 9.45 11.60 -8.28
N ASP A 307 10.07 10.46 -8.00
CA ASP A 307 10.09 9.33 -8.93
C ASP A 307 8.67 8.82 -9.24
N ALA A 308 7.80 8.75 -8.21
CA ALA A 308 6.41 8.33 -8.36
C ALA A 308 5.60 9.34 -9.17
N LEU A 309 5.76 10.64 -8.93
CA LEU A 309 5.13 11.70 -9.73
C LEU A 309 5.58 11.64 -11.19
N ALA A 310 6.89 11.50 -11.44
CA ALA A 310 7.41 11.37 -12.78
C ALA A 310 6.94 10.08 -13.49
N TYR A 311 6.71 9.00 -12.74
CA TYR A 311 6.11 7.78 -13.27
C TYR A 311 4.64 7.99 -13.62
N LEU A 312 3.88 8.65 -12.74
CA LEU A 312 2.48 9.00 -12.94
C LEU A 312 2.30 9.83 -14.21
N ASP A 313 3.10 10.90 -14.39
CA ASP A 313 3.04 11.78 -15.58
C ASP A 313 3.27 11.01 -16.87
N ARG A 314 4.22 10.08 -16.90
CA ARG A 314 4.49 9.25 -18.09
C ARG A 314 3.34 8.33 -18.46
N GLU A 315 2.59 7.84 -17.48
CA GLU A 315 1.49 6.89 -17.70
C GLU A 315 0.15 7.58 -17.97
N LEU A 316 -0.02 8.87 -17.60
CA LEU A 316 -1.29 9.59 -17.73
C LEU A 316 -1.79 9.63 -19.18
N GLU A 317 -0.95 10.06 -20.14
CA GLU A 317 -1.39 10.16 -21.54
C GLU A 317 -1.75 8.79 -22.13
N LYS A 318 -1.02 7.75 -21.76
CA LYS A 318 -1.36 6.38 -22.15
C LYS A 318 -2.68 5.93 -21.53
N GLY A 319 -2.91 6.24 -20.27
CA GLY A 319 -4.19 5.97 -19.61
C GLY A 319 -5.35 6.62 -20.32
N TYR A 320 -5.23 7.90 -20.65
CA TYR A 320 -6.25 8.62 -21.43
C TYR A 320 -6.43 8.05 -22.85
N GLN A 321 -5.34 7.63 -23.52
CA GLN A 321 -5.44 7.02 -24.84
C GLN A 321 -6.18 5.68 -24.77
N ASP A 322 -5.90 4.85 -23.78
CA ASP A 322 -6.59 3.56 -23.61
C ASP A 322 -8.11 3.75 -23.38
N LEU A 323 -8.52 4.80 -22.65
CA LEU A 323 -9.94 5.16 -22.49
C LEU A 323 -10.58 5.58 -23.83
N ARG A 324 -9.86 6.40 -24.62
CA ARG A 324 -10.33 6.80 -25.98
C ARG A 324 -10.49 5.60 -26.90
N ASP A 325 -9.51 4.68 -26.92
CA ASP A 325 -9.51 3.49 -27.76
C ASP A 325 -10.60 2.50 -27.36
N ALA A 326 -10.96 2.45 -26.08
CA ALA A 326 -12.08 1.67 -25.58
C ALA A 326 -13.46 2.27 -25.92
N GLY A 327 -13.50 3.50 -26.42
CA GLY A 327 -14.73 4.20 -26.81
C GLY A 327 -15.53 4.76 -25.61
N VAL A 328 -14.87 4.99 -24.47
CA VAL A 328 -15.50 5.62 -23.30
C VAL A 328 -15.90 7.05 -23.67
N GLU A 329 -17.15 7.43 -23.44
CA GLU A 329 -17.62 8.80 -23.64
C GLU A 329 -17.19 9.66 -22.43
N TRP A 330 -16.49 10.76 -22.72
CA TRP A 330 -16.04 11.70 -21.71
C TRP A 330 -17.15 12.71 -21.41
N ILE A 331 -17.46 12.85 -20.13
CA ILE A 331 -18.39 13.87 -19.65
C ILE A 331 -17.55 15.00 -19.08
N ASP A 332 -17.52 16.12 -19.81
CA ASP A 332 -16.89 17.35 -19.34
C ASP A 332 -17.67 17.91 -18.15
N TRP A 333 -17.08 17.74 -16.94
CA TRP A 333 -17.76 18.14 -15.70
C TRP A 333 -17.77 19.66 -15.58
N PRO A 334 -18.95 20.30 -15.47
CA PRO A 334 -19.02 21.76 -15.45
C PRO A 334 -18.35 22.35 -14.21
N ALA A 335 -17.54 23.41 -14.38
CA ALA A 335 -16.91 24.11 -13.27
C ALA A 335 -17.90 24.58 -12.21
N ALA A 336 -19.10 25.03 -12.62
CA ALA A 336 -20.15 25.43 -11.70
C ALA A 336 -20.68 24.28 -10.82
N GLU A 337 -20.67 23.05 -11.35
CA GLU A 337 -21.03 21.86 -10.56
C GLU A 337 -19.89 21.46 -9.61
N MET A 338 -18.62 21.65 -10.02
CA MET A 338 -17.50 21.50 -9.13
C MET A 338 -17.51 22.51 -7.98
N ASP A 339 -17.89 23.76 -8.25
CA ASP A 339 -18.06 24.78 -7.20
C ASP A 339 -19.18 24.42 -6.23
N LYS A 340 -20.30 23.88 -6.73
CA LYS A 340 -21.37 23.34 -5.87
C LYS A 340 -20.86 22.17 -5.02
N PHE A 341 -20.09 21.24 -5.61
CA PHE A 341 -19.52 20.12 -4.89
C PHE A 341 -18.60 20.60 -3.75
N ARG A 342 -17.68 21.52 -4.03
CA ARG A 342 -16.82 22.12 -2.99
C ARG A 342 -17.62 22.78 -1.87
N ALA A 343 -18.65 23.53 -2.21
CA ALA A 343 -19.49 24.22 -1.22
C ALA A 343 -20.34 23.27 -0.37
N GLN A 344 -20.79 22.14 -0.92
CA GLN A 344 -21.68 21.20 -0.22
C GLN A 344 -20.92 20.06 0.47
N ALA A 345 -19.80 19.62 -0.05
CA ALA A 345 -19.06 18.45 0.39
C ALA A 345 -17.54 18.64 0.56
N GLY A 346 -16.98 19.78 0.19
CA GLY A 346 -15.57 20.13 0.47
C GLY A 346 -15.39 20.58 1.92
N GLU A 347 -15.32 21.89 2.15
CA GLU A 347 -15.15 22.48 3.49
C GLU A 347 -16.13 21.94 4.54
N PRO A 348 -17.43 21.67 4.25
CA PRO A 348 -18.31 21.06 5.24
C PRO A 348 -17.83 19.69 5.76
N CYS A 349 -17.15 18.89 4.92
CA CYS A 349 -16.54 17.63 5.37
C CYS A 349 -15.29 17.86 6.24
N TRP A 350 -14.51 18.92 5.95
CA TRP A 350 -13.33 19.27 6.77
C TRP A 350 -13.75 19.67 8.19
N VAL A 351 -14.82 20.49 8.30
CA VAL A 351 -15.39 20.89 9.60
C VAL A 351 -15.84 19.66 10.40
N ASP A 352 -16.60 18.74 9.75
CA ASP A 352 -17.05 17.52 10.43
C ASP A 352 -15.88 16.65 10.87
N TRP A 353 -14.84 16.53 10.03
CA TRP A 353 -13.64 15.77 10.37
C TRP A 353 -12.93 16.36 11.60
N VAL A 354 -12.79 17.70 11.66
CA VAL A 354 -12.20 18.37 12.83
C VAL A 354 -13.02 18.09 14.08
N VAL A 355 -14.35 18.18 14.00
CA VAL A 355 -15.23 17.85 15.13
C VAL A 355 -15.02 16.41 15.57
N GLN A 356 -15.01 15.46 14.63
CA GLN A 356 -14.82 14.04 14.93
C GLN A 356 -13.44 13.76 15.59
N MET A 357 -12.36 14.40 15.12
CA MET A 357 -11.05 14.24 15.72
C MET A 357 -11.02 14.82 17.13
N ASN A 358 -11.60 16.00 17.34
CA ASN A 358 -11.65 16.63 18.66
C ASN A 358 -12.47 15.82 19.68
N GLU A 359 -13.57 15.19 19.25
CA GLU A 359 -14.37 14.27 20.08
C GLU A 359 -13.58 13.03 20.51
N GLN A 360 -12.61 12.59 19.71
CA GLN A 360 -11.66 11.52 20.05
C GLN A 360 -10.47 12.01 20.89
N GLY A 361 -10.42 13.29 21.22
CA GLY A 361 -9.28 13.89 21.96
C GLY A 361 -8.04 14.12 21.10
N LEU A 362 -8.17 14.08 19.78
CA LEU A 362 -7.10 14.29 18.81
C LEU A 362 -7.09 15.74 18.30
N PRO A 363 -5.92 16.32 17.96
CA PRO A 363 -5.79 17.75 17.61
C PRO A 363 -6.20 18.02 16.15
N GLY A 364 -7.47 17.76 15.79
CA GLY A 364 -7.97 17.82 14.41
C GLY A 364 -7.70 19.15 13.71
N GLN A 365 -8.02 20.29 14.36
CA GLN A 365 -7.80 21.62 13.77
C GLN A 365 -6.32 21.88 13.48
N LYS A 366 -5.42 21.57 14.43
CA LYS A 366 -3.97 21.73 14.25
C LYS A 366 -3.46 20.97 13.03
N ILE A 367 -3.94 19.75 12.84
CA ILE A 367 -3.51 18.88 11.73
C ILE A 367 -4.05 19.38 10.39
N LEU A 368 -5.31 19.82 10.34
CA LEU A 368 -5.87 20.45 9.15
C LEU A 368 -5.12 21.72 8.75
N ASP A 369 -4.90 22.63 9.72
CA ASP A 369 -4.18 23.89 9.48
C ASP A 369 -2.75 23.62 8.94
N ARG A 370 -2.06 22.63 9.53
CA ARG A 370 -0.72 22.23 9.07
C ARG A 370 -0.71 21.70 7.67
N PHE A 371 -1.70 20.90 7.29
CA PHE A 371 -1.78 20.37 5.93
C PHE A 371 -2.03 21.49 4.90
N LEU A 372 -2.98 22.38 5.20
CA LEU A 372 -3.26 23.54 4.33
C LEU A 372 -2.07 24.49 4.20
N GLU A 373 -1.31 24.71 5.29
CA GLU A 373 -0.06 25.49 5.25
C GLU A 373 0.96 24.86 4.30
N LEU A 374 1.14 23.54 4.35
CA LEU A 374 2.07 22.82 3.48
C LEU A 374 1.62 22.82 2.02
N CYS A 375 0.34 22.65 1.75
CA CYS A 375 -0.20 22.81 0.38
C CYS A 375 0.09 24.20 -0.16
N ALA A 376 -0.16 25.26 0.63
CA ALA A 376 0.16 26.62 0.23
C ALA A 376 1.67 26.85 -0.01
N LYS A 377 2.54 26.25 0.80
CA LYS A 377 4.00 26.29 0.63
C LYS A 377 4.42 25.71 -0.71
N TYR A 378 3.96 24.50 -1.03
CA TYR A 378 4.35 23.82 -2.26
C TYR A 378 3.74 24.47 -3.52
N LYS A 379 2.53 24.99 -3.43
CA LYS A 379 1.90 25.75 -4.51
C LYS A 379 2.71 27.01 -4.88
N ALA A 380 3.19 27.74 -3.87
CA ALA A 380 4.04 28.92 -4.09
C ALA A 380 5.44 28.59 -4.62
N SER A 381 5.87 27.33 -4.57
CA SER A 381 7.17 26.88 -5.09
C SER A 381 7.07 26.37 -6.55
N SER A 382 5.85 26.13 -7.04
CA SER A 382 5.56 25.63 -8.39
C SER A 382 5.27 26.75 -9.40
N ASP A 383 4.98 27.98 -8.92
CA ASP A 383 4.83 29.22 -9.70
C ASP A 383 6.21 29.91 -9.92
#